data_c142ba3c4ab9476674ac9a22398f984e
#
_entry.id   c142ba3c4ab9476674ac9a22398f984e
#
_cell.length_a   1.000
_cell.length_b   1.000
_cell.length_c   1.000
_cell.angle_alpha   90.00
_cell.angle_beta   90.00
_cell.angle_gamma   90.00
#
_symmetry.space_group_name_H-M   'P 1'
#
loop_
_entity.id
_entity.type
_entity.pdbx_description
1 polymer ?
#
loop_
_entity_poly.entity_id
_entity_poly.type
_entity_poly.pdbx_seq_one_letter_code
_entity_poly.pdbx_strand_id
1 'polypeptide(L)'
;MTLTSTRVALVAVMLLLTASVSAAQGTTYQARLAVVPLDVAMQSTIAGAGDVRGTLEGRTLVLNGRFSGLRSSATVARLHVSAVRGMRGAAVADLTVSPAIEGTVTGQVELTPPQLTALSEGRLYVQLHSEKAPDGNLWGWLLLVPARAGGGER
;
A
#
# COMPACT_ATOMS: atom_id res chain seq x y z
N MET A 1 -58.59 40.28 -42.54
CA MET A 1 -58.49 38.99 -41.80
C MET A 1 -57.02 38.70 -41.58
N THR A 2 -56.51 38.99 -40.41
CA THR A 2 -55.10 38.87 -40.06
C THR A 2 -54.93 37.73 -39.09
N LEU A 3 -54.28 36.67 -39.49
CA LEU A 3 -53.91 35.53 -38.67
C LEU A 3 -52.57 35.80 -37.95
N THR A 4 -52.66 36.02 -36.65
CA THR A 4 -51.52 36.21 -35.79
C THR A 4 -50.95 34.85 -35.37
N SER A 5 -49.77 34.48 -35.87
CA SER A 5 -49.04 33.26 -35.49
C SER A 5 -48.29 33.50 -34.23
N THR A 6 -48.75 32.92 -33.13
CA THR A 6 -48.05 32.91 -31.84
C THR A 6 -46.96 31.81 -31.86
N ARG A 7 -45.70 32.20 -31.90
CA ARG A 7 -44.59 31.25 -31.76
C ARG A 7 -44.32 31.03 -30.26
N VAL A 8 -44.63 29.84 -29.81
CA VAL A 8 -44.25 29.36 -28.47
C VAL A 8 -42.79 28.90 -28.51
N ALA A 9 -41.91 29.66 -27.89
CA ALA A 9 -40.54 29.28 -27.72
C ALA A 9 -40.40 28.33 -26.56
N LEU A 10 -40.13 27.06 -26.85
CA LEU A 10 -39.83 26.01 -25.84
C LEU A 10 -38.35 26.18 -25.42
N VAL A 11 -38.12 26.79 -24.25
CA VAL A 11 -36.79 26.84 -23.64
C VAL A 11 -36.58 25.50 -22.90
N ALA A 12 -35.85 24.60 -23.53
CA ALA A 12 -35.37 23.39 -22.89
C ALA A 12 -34.20 23.75 -21.97
N VAL A 13 -34.47 23.85 -20.68
CA VAL A 13 -33.42 23.95 -19.66
C VAL A 13 -32.81 22.57 -19.48
N MET A 14 -31.69 22.35 -20.13
CA MET A 14 -30.88 21.15 -19.97
C MET A 14 -30.07 21.26 -18.67
N LEU A 15 -30.59 20.70 -17.58
CA LEU A 15 -29.85 20.56 -16.31
C LEU A 15 -28.73 19.53 -16.54
N LEU A 16 -27.51 20.00 -16.75
CA LEU A 16 -26.29 19.19 -16.68
C LEU A 16 -26.06 18.83 -15.22
N LEU A 17 -26.50 17.64 -14.78
CA LEU A 17 -26.02 17.04 -13.55
C LEU A 17 -24.55 16.64 -13.78
N THR A 18 -23.63 17.51 -13.37
CA THR A 18 -22.24 17.13 -13.18
C THR A 18 -22.15 16.25 -11.93
N ALA A 19 -22.23 14.95 -12.10
CA ALA A 19 -21.90 14.00 -11.07
C ALA A 19 -20.41 14.18 -10.76
N SER A 20 -20.10 14.90 -9.69
CA SER A 20 -18.75 14.94 -9.13
C SER A 20 -18.41 13.54 -8.63
N VAL A 21 -17.68 12.77 -9.43
CA VAL A 21 -17.06 11.53 -8.97
C VAL A 21 -16.01 11.94 -7.93
N SER A 22 -16.43 11.97 -6.65
CA SER A 22 -15.49 12.06 -5.54
C SER A 22 -14.69 10.76 -5.57
N ALA A 23 -13.50 10.80 -6.16
CA ALA A 23 -12.56 9.70 -6.03
C ALA A 23 -12.31 9.52 -4.53
N ALA A 24 -12.78 8.41 -3.98
CA ALA A 24 -12.49 8.04 -2.61
C ALA A 24 -10.95 7.95 -2.50
N GLN A 25 -10.36 8.96 -1.85
CA GLN A 25 -8.92 8.99 -1.66
C GLN A 25 -8.59 7.90 -0.65
N GLY A 26 -7.98 6.81 -1.14
CA GLY A 26 -7.57 5.70 -0.31
C GLY A 26 -6.59 6.16 0.78
N THR A 27 -6.69 5.55 1.94
CA THR A 27 -5.76 5.82 3.05
C THR A 27 -4.39 5.25 2.70
N THR A 28 -3.35 6.08 2.79
CA THR A 28 -1.99 5.69 2.43
C THR A 28 -1.19 5.26 3.65
N TYR A 29 -0.49 4.15 3.50
CA TYR A 29 0.47 3.61 4.46
C TYR A 29 1.84 3.50 3.79
N GLN A 30 2.90 3.55 4.59
CA GLN A 30 4.27 3.38 4.10
C GLN A 30 5.06 2.50 5.07
N ALA A 31 5.83 1.58 4.51
CA ALA A 31 6.81 0.77 5.22
C ALA A 31 8.20 1.07 4.68
N ARG A 32 9.15 1.37 5.56
CA ARG A 32 10.56 1.38 5.22
C ARG A 32 11.11 -0.02 5.48
N LEU A 33 11.60 -0.67 4.44
CA LEU A 33 12.22 -1.98 4.55
C LEU A 33 13.66 -1.82 5.02
N ALA A 34 13.94 -2.40 6.16
CA ALA A 34 15.28 -2.50 6.73
C ALA A 34 15.60 -3.97 7.00
N VAL A 35 16.86 -4.28 7.22
CA VAL A 35 17.27 -5.63 7.60
C VAL A 35 16.53 -6.09 8.86
N VAL A 36 16.15 -7.36 8.87
CA VAL A 36 15.58 -7.98 10.09
C VAL A 36 16.61 -7.91 11.23
N PRO A 37 16.20 -8.03 12.51
CA PRO A 37 17.15 -8.10 13.61
C PRO A 37 18.23 -9.15 13.34
N LEU A 38 19.50 -8.74 13.38
CA LEU A 38 20.67 -9.54 13.02
C LEU A 38 21.39 -10.03 14.27
N ASP A 39 21.90 -11.27 14.20
CA ASP A 39 23.05 -11.69 14.98
C ASP A 39 24.36 -11.58 14.14
N VAL A 40 25.49 -11.87 14.75
CA VAL A 40 26.81 -11.78 14.10
C VAL A 40 26.93 -12.73 12.91
N ALA A 41 26.31 -13.91 12.99
CA ALA A 41 26.37 -14.91 11.92
C ALA A 41 25.60 -14.48 10.67
N MET A 42 24.55 -13.72 10.83
CA MET A 42 23.66 -13.25 9.76
C MET A 42 24.24 -12.07 8.95
N GLN A 43 25.21 -11.34 9.48
CA GLN A 43 25.76 -10.11 8.87
C GLN A 43 26.33 -10.34 7.46
N SER A 44 26.88 -11.52 7.19
CA SER A 44 27.43 -11.87 5.89
C SER A 44 26.37 -12.18 4.81
N THR A 45 25.16 -12.54 5.21
CA THR A 45 24.08 -13.02 4.33
C THR A 45 22.92 -12.07 4.18
N ILE A 46 22.74 -11.14 5.11
CA ILE A 46 21.63 -10.22 5.15
C ILE A 46 22.11 -8.79 4.90
N ALA A 47 21.53 -8.15 3.90
CA ALA A 47 21.75 -6.75 3.56
C ALA A 47 20.57 -6.24 2.73
N GLY A 48 20.59 -4.95 2.43
CA GLY A 48 19.65 -4.28 1.57
C GLY A 48 18.73 -3.32 2.31
N ALA A 49 17.92 -2.64 1.52
CA ALA A 49 16.90 -1.71 1.98
C ALA A 49 15.79 -1.60 0.93
N GLY A 50 14.71 -0.96 1.28
CA GLY A 50 13.62 -0.70 0.36
C GLY A 50 12.51 0.12 0.99
N ASP A 51 11.44 0.23 0.25
CA ASP A 51 10.20 0.84 0.71
C ASP A 51 8.99 0.15 0.08
N VAL A 52 7.89 0.15 0.79
CA VAL A 52 6.59 -0.31 0.30
C VAL A 52 5.54 0.73 0.66
N ARG A 53 4.75 1.13 -0.33
CA ARG A 53 3.56 1.94 -0.14
C ARG A 53 2.32 1.05 -0.20
N GLY A 54 1.43 1.22 0.76
CA GLY A 54 0.11 0.61 0.79
C GLY A 54 -0.97 1.66 0.60
N THR A 55 -1.96 1.37 -0.25
CA THR A 55 -3.17 2.18 -0.39
C THR A 55 -4.36 1.32 -0.01
N LEU A 56 -5.10 1.77 1.00
CA LEU A 56 -6.30 1.08 1.49
C LEU A 56 -7.55 1.76 0.95
N GLU A 57 -8.35 1.00 0.20
CA GLU A 57 -9.68 1.39 -0.28
C GLU A 57 -10.70 0.38 0.24
N GLY A 58 -11.58 0.84 1.12
CA GLY A 58 -12.50 -0.07 1.82
C GLY A 58 -11.72 -1.10 2.64
N ARG A 59 -11.69 -2.35 2.17
CA ARG A 59 -10.94 -3.47 2.79
C ARG A 59 -9.79 -3.96 1.92
N THR A 60 -9.64 -3.42 0.74
CA THR A 60 -8.60 -3.82 -0.22
C THR A 60 -7.34 -3.00 0.01
N LEU A 61 -6.26 -3.65 0.39
CA LEU A 61 -4.94 -3.07 0.54
C LEU A 61 -4.11 -3.40 -0.71
N VAL A 62 -3.75 -2.38 -1.48
CA VAL A 62 -2.84 -2.50 -2.63
C VAL A 62 -1.44 -2.11 -2.19
N LEU A 63 -0.47 -2.98 -2.41
CA LEU A 63 0.93 -2.81 -2.01
C LEU A 63 1.82 -2.68 -3.25
N ASN A 64 2.68 -1.66 -3.24
CA ASN A 64 3.69 -1.43 -4.26
C ASN A 64 4.98 -0.96 -3.59
N GLY A 65 6.10 -1.61 -3.91
CA GLY A 65 7.37 -1.28 -3.30
C GLY A 65 8.56 -1.68 -4.14
N ARG A 66 9.72 -1.27 -3.68
CA ARG A 66 11.03 -1.58 -4.28
C ARG A 66 12.01 -1.97 -3.20
N PHE A 67 12.96 -2.80 -3.58
CA PHE A 67 14.09 -3.18 -2.73
C PHE A 67 15.38 -3.24 -3.56
N SER A 68 16.51 -3.13 -2.90
CA SER A 68 17.82 -3.24 -3.52
C SER A 68 18.88 -3.64 -2.50
N GLY A 69 20.04 -4.09 -2.99
CA GLY A 69 21.21 -4.37 -2.19
C GLY A 69 21.13 -5.67 -1.39
N LEU A 70 20.32 -6.64 -1.79
CA LEU A 70 20.34 -7.96 -1.18
C LEU A 70 21.64 -8.70 -1.52
N ARG A 71 22.07 -9.62 -0.67
CA ARG A 71 23.27 -10.46 -0.89
C ARG A 71 22.97 -11.76 -1.66
N SER A 72 21.71 -12.06 -1.90
CA SER A 72 21.22 -13.16 -2.74
C SER A 72 19.82 -12.83 -3.23
N SER A 73 19.39 -13.52 -4.27
CA SER A 73 18.08 -13.26 -4.88
C SER A 73 16.93 -13.36 -3.88
N ALA A 74 16.00 -12.43 -3.96
CA ALA A 74 14.74 -12.53 -3.22
C ALA A 74 13.97 -13.77 -3.66
N THR A 75 13.32 -14.43 -2.71
CA THR A 75 12.57 -15.67 -2.95
C THR A 75 11.08 -15.51 -2.68
N VAL A 76 10.74 -14.88 -1.56
CA VAL A 76 9.37 -14.71 -1.10
C VAL A 76 9.21 -13.33 -0.46
N ALA A 77 8.06 -12.71 -0.67
CA ALA A 77 7.60 -11.59 0.13
C ALA A 77 6.21 -11.90 0.69
N ARG A 78 5.94 -11.47 1.92
CA ARG A 78 4.67 -11.71 2.60
C ARG A 78 4.23 -10.51 3.40
N LEU A 79 2.91 -10.33 3.46
CA LEU A 79 2.27 -9.48 4.45
C LEU A 79 2.05 -10.30 5.73
N HIS A 80 2.41 -9.74 6.85
CA HIS A 80 2.27 -10.36 8.17
C HIS A 80 1.45 -9.49 9.12
N VAL A 81 0.84 -10.11 10.12
CA VAL A 81 0.20 -9.44 11.25
C VAL A 81 0.87 -9.87 12.54
N SER A 82 1.20 -8.91 13.40
CA SER A 82 1.77 -9.19 14.73
C SER A 82 0.84 -8.74 15.85
N ALA A 83 0.95 -9.38 17.00
CA ALA A 83 0.29 -8.94 18.21
C ALA A 83 0.85 -7.61 18.71
N VAL A 84 2.16 -7.41 18.55
CA VAL A 84 2.90 -6.21 18.98
C VAL A 84 3.86 -5.80 17.87
N ARG A 85 3.89 -4.48 17.55
CA ARG A 85 4.85 -3.96 16.58
C ARG A 85 6.28 -4.22 17.02
N GLY A 86 7.15 -4.65 16.10
CA GLY A 86 8.52 -5.03 16.36
C GLY A 86 8.72 -6.53 16.63
N MET A 87 7.65 -7.29 16.74
CA MET A 87 7.70 -8.74 16.91
C MET A 87 7.22 -9.47 15.66
N ARG A 88 7.75 -10.67 15.42
CA ARG A 88 7.29 -11.54 14.32
C ARG A 88 5.84 -11.99 14.59
N GLY A 89 5.09 -12.14 13.51
CA GLY A 89 3.69 -12.57 13.56
C GLY A 89 3.32 -13.48 12.39
N ALA A 90 2.05 -13.87 12.34
CA ALA A 90 1.54 -14.80 11.35
C ALA A 90 1.50 -14.16 9.94
N ALA A 91 1.72 -14.96 8.90
CA ALA A 91 1.51 -14.55 7.53
C ALA A 91 0.02 -14.35 7.25
N VAL A 92 -0.29 -13.25 6.56
CA VAL A 92 -1.64 -12.89 6.11
C VAL A 92 -1.81 -13.26 4.64
N ALA A 93 -0.82 -12.90 3.80
CA ALA A 93 -0.86 -13.16 2.36
C ALA A 93 0.54 -13.18 1.76
N ASP A 94 0.69 -13.94 0.69
CA ASP A 94 1.87 -13.89 -0.16
C ASP A 94 1.79 -12.68 -1.10
N LEU A 95 2.95 -12.09 -1.39
CA LEU A 95 3.11 -10.98 -2.30
C LEU A 95 3.99 -11.40 -3.47
N THR A 96 3.84 -10.74 -4.61
CA THR A 96 4.71 -10.94 -5.76
C THR A 96 6.02 -10.20 -5.54
N VAL A 97 7.14 -10.87 -5.75
CA VAL A 97 8.49 -10.30 -5.61
C VAL A 97 9.35 -10.63 -6.80
N SER A 98 10.20 -9.69 -7.24
CA SER A 98 11.22 -9.94 -8.27
C SER A 98 12.27 -10.93 -7.74
N PRO A 99 12.56 -12.05 -8.43
CA PRO A 99 13.56 -13.02 -7.99
C PRO A 99 14.99 -12.54 -8.32
N ALA A 100 15.44 -11.49 -7.65
CA ALA A 100 16.71 -10.82 -7.90
C ALA A 100 17.23 -10.15 -6.62
N ILE A 101 18.44 -9.57 -6.67
CA ILE A 101 19.04 -8.82 -5.56
C ILE A 101 18.44 -7.40 -5.42
N GLU A 102 17.72 -6.96 -6.43
CA GLU A 102 16.95 -5.71 -6.47
C GLU A 102 15.71 -5.89 -7.33
N GLY A 103 14.65 -5.15 -7.06
CA GLY A 103 13.41 -5.28 -7.80
C GLY A 103 12.20 -4.72 -7.07
N THR A 104 11.05 -5.30 -7.35
CA THR A 104 9.76 -4.83 -6.84
C THR A 104 9.08 -5.85 -5.94
N VAL A 105 8.25 -5.33 -5.04
CA VAL A 105 7.28 -6.09 -4.26
C VAL A 105 5.90 -5.51 -4.54
N THR A 106 4.96 -6.34 -4.97
CA THR A 106 3.59 -5.92 -5.28
C THR A 106 2.57 -6.92 -4.74
N GLY A 107 1.37 -6.44 -4.49
CA GLY A 107 0.27 -7.31 -4.11
C GLY A 107 -1.02 -6.56 -3.85
N GLN A 108 -2.11 -7.33 -3.81
CA GLN A 108 -3.42 -6.84 -3.43
C GLN A 108 -4.02 -7.83 -2.45
N VAL A 109 -4.45 -7.34 -1.30
CA VAL A 109 -4.93 -8.16 -0.19
C VAL A 109 -6.25 -7.62 0.33
N GLU A 110 -7.26 -8.47 0.41
CA GLU A 110 -8.52 -8.17 1.09
C GLU A 110 -8.34 -8.42 2.59
N LEU A 111 -8.42 -7.37 3.40
CA LEU A 111 -8.22 -7.45 4.84
C LEU A 111 -9.52 -7.79 5.58
N THR A 112 -9.43 -8.65 6.58
CA THR A 112 -10.51 -8.89 7.54
C THR A 112 -10.65 -7.71 8.52
N PRO A 113 -11.80 -7.54 9.20
CA PRO A 113 -11.94 -6.47 10.20
C PRO A 113 -10.85 -6.45 11.27
N PRO A 114 -10.41 -7.57 11.87
CA PRO A 114 -9.28 -7.56 12.80
C PRO A 114 -7.96 -7.12 12.17
N GLN A 115 -7.72 -7.45 10.89
CA GLN A 115 -6.53 -7.02 10.15
C GLN A 115 -6.56 -5.53 9.83
N LEU A 116 -7.73 -4.94 9.53
CA LEU A 116 -7.90 -3.49 9.40
C LEU A 116 -7.55 -2.76 10.69
N THR A 117 -8.00 -3.27 11.84
CA THR A 117 -7.62 -2.73 13.15
C THR A 117 -6.10 -2.83 13.35
N ALA A 118 -5.51 -3.97 13.06
CA ALA A 118 -4.06 -4.17 13.15
C ALA A 118 -3.28 -3.22 12.23
N LEU A 119 -3.78 -2.96 11.01
CA LEU A 119 -3.17 -2.00 10.09
C LEU A 119 -3.19 -0.58 10.67
N SER A 120 -4.35 -0.13 11.18
CA SER A 120 -4.48 1.20 11.80
C SER A 120 -3.58 1.39 13.02
N GLU A 121 -3.27 0.32 13.74
CA GLU A 121 -2.37 0.29 14.89
C GLU A 121 -0.88 0.09 14.51
N GLY A 122 -0.57 -0.01 13.20
CA GLY A 122 0.79 -0.21 12.69
C GLY A 122 1.35 -1.59 13.03
N ARG A 123 0.50 -2.61 13.10
CA ARG A 123 0.87 -4.00 13.43
C ARG A 123 0.91 -4.94 12.22
N LEU A 124 0.67 -4.42 11.01
CA LEU A 124 0.96 -5.13 9.77
C LEU A 124 2.36 -4.76 9.27
N TYR A 125 3.07 -5.74 8.74
CA TYR A 125 4.40 -5.53 8.16
C TYR A 125 4.63 -6.40 6.93
N VAL A 126 5.47 -5.91 6.03
CA VAL A 126 5.97 -6.67 4.88
C VAL A 126 7.31 -7.28 5.25
N GLN A 127 7.49 -8.57 4.98
CA GLN A 127 8.76 -9.27 5.13
C GLN A 127 9.18 -9.86 3.80
N LEU A 128 10.45 -9.68 3.46
CA LEU A 128 11.09 -10.21 2.26
C LEU A 128 12.17 -11.20 2.67
N HIS A 129 12.19 -12.33 1.99
CA HIS A 129 13.12 -13.43 2.18
C HIS A 129 14.06 -13.52 0.98
N SER A 130 15.24 -14.08 1.17
CA SER A 130 16.20 -14.34 0.10
C SER A 130 16.83 -15.73 0.26
N GLU A 131 17.51 -16.21 -0.79
CA GLU A 131 18.11 -17.56 -0.80
C GLU A 131 19.02 -17.83 0.39
N LYS A 132 19.85 -16.83 0.76
CA LYS A 132 20.77 -16.92 1.91
C LYS A 132 20.14 -16.47 3.24
N ALA A 133 18.93 -15.97 3.22
CA ALA A 133 18.17 -15.54 4.39
C ALA A 133 16.71 -16.03 4.31
N PRO A 134 16.50 -17.35 4.35
CA PRO A 134 15.16 -17.95 4.21
C PRO A 134 14.22 -17.60 5.36
N ASP A 135 14.74 -17.24 6.52
CA ASP A 135 13.95 -16.82 7.69
C ASP A 135 13.59 -15.33 7.71
N GLY A 136 14.07 -14.58 6.71
CA GLY A 136 13.81 -13.16 6.53
C GLY A 136 15.08 -12.37 6.27
N ASN A 137 15.01 -11.45 5.31
CA ASN A 137 16.10 -10.56 4.94
C ASN A 137 15.75 -9.10 5.26
N LEU A 138 14.63 -8.61 4.76
CA LEU A 138 14.11 -7.28 5.05
C LEU A 138 12.73 -7.36 5.67
N TRP A 139 12.40 -6.41 6.50
CA TRP A 139 11.03 -6.19 6.98
C TRP A 139 10.73 -4.70 7.13
N GLY A 140 9.44 -4.34 7.13
CA GLY A 140 8.99 -2.96 7.34
C GLY A 140 7.54 -2.90 7.76
N TRP A 141 7.26 -2.07 8.75
CA TRP A 141 5.92 -1.86 9.32
C TRP A 141 5.15 -0.83 8.50
N LEU A 142 3.91 -1.17 8.13
CA LEU A 142 3.01 -0.27 7.42
C LEU A 142 2.47 0.77 8.41
N LEU A 143 2.95 1.99 8.28
CA LEU A 143 2.55 3.11 9.12
C LEU A 143 1.72 4.10 8.30
N LEU A 144 0.70 4.66 8.93
CA LEU A 144 -0.16 5.67 8.33
C LEU A 144 0.67 6.88 7.88
N VAL A 145 0.49 7.28 6.62
CA VAL A 145 1.02 8.54 6.11
C VAL A 145 -0.05 9.61 6.34
N PRO A 146 0.20 10.61 7.18
CA PRO A 146 -0.75 11.70 7.38
C PRO A 146 -1.07 12.38 6.04
N ALA A 147 -2.34 12.66 5.78
CA ALA A 147 -2.70 13.54 4.68
C ALA A 147 -2.00 14.87 4.91
N ARG A 148 -1.28 15.39 3.89
CA ARG A 148 -0.75 16.76 3.97
C ARG A 148 -1.94 17.67 4.18
N ALA A 149 -2.00 18.32 5.34
CA ALA A 149 -2.86 19.49 5.52
C ALA A 149 -2.51 20.45 4.39
N GLY A 150 -3.48 20.73 3.52
CA GLY A 150 -3.29 21.63 2.39
C GLY A 150 -2.64 22.92 2.91
N GLY A 151 -1.43 23.20 2.42
CA GLY A 151 -0.74 24.45 2.73
C GLY A 151 -1.63 25.59 2.28
N GLY A 152 -2.22 26.28 3.26
CA GLY A 152 -2.88 27.55 3.00
C GLY A 152 -1.82 28.50 2.45
N GLU A 153 -1.96 28.83 1.19
CA GLU A 153 -1.27 29.98 0.60
C GLU A 153 -1.60 31.21 1.43
N ARG A 154 -0.57 31.85 1.93
CA ARG A 154 -0.63 33.23 2.39
C ARG A 154 0.07 34.11 1.38
#